data_6ff183e359d2f1cfcd38ed1cf8de08b7
#
_entry.id   6ff183e359d2f1cfcd38ed1cf8de08b7
#
_cell.length_a   1.000
_cell.length_b   1.000
_cell.length_c   1.000
_cell.angle_alpha   90.00
_cell.angle_beta   90.00
_cell.angle_gamma   90.00
#
_symmetry.space_group_name_H-M   'P 1'
#
loop_
_entity.id
_entity.type
_entity.pdbx_description
1 polymer ?
#
loop_
_entity_poly.entity_id
_entity_poly.type
_entity_poly.pdbx_seq_one_letter_code
_entity_poly.pdbx_strand_id
1 'polypeptide(L)'
;MIVLYPFVVVVGLLCEAAVLVLGSMLHTTLGLNLGITVAILAVATLITFAGTMLSATGMHQKQLNILLRDMDPERFISVYEPLLKKAGKRPNVQLTMLAYLSTAYANLGQYEKALELLDEAPSVKEQVRADGLLLGNRCLIYIQMNQLDKAADCLTRLEAMVKADKTNALGGDVVQSARCLRIRLNASKGWATDVAWVKAVAASGQPPFYAASNQLMLGQVLLADHNKAGAKASLEKAAGYSTNLWACRRAAELLAGLEASASKEA
;
A
#
# COMPACT_ATOMS: atom_id res chain seq x y z
N MET A 1 1.33 2.37 -11.83
CA MET A 1 2.59 3.15 -11.65
C MET A 1 3.76 2.21 -11.82
N ILE A 2 4.68 2.50 -12.73
CA ILE A 2 5.81 1.62 -13.04
C ILE A 2 7.09 2.32 -12.59
N VAL A 3 7.77 1.72 -11.61
CA VAL A 3 9.14 2.07 -11.27
C VAL A 3 10.02 1.42 -12.35
N LEU A 4 10.57 2.24 -13.25
CA LEU A 4 11.48 1.74 -14.27
C LEU A 4 12.84 1.49 -13.64
N TYR A 5 13.15 0.23 -13.39
CA TYR A 5 14.46 -0.17 -12.90
C TYR A 5 15.51 0.05 -14.01
N PRO A 6 16.65 0.70 -13.73
CA PRO A 6 17.65 0.98 -14.76
C PRO A 6 18.09 -0.24 -15.56
N PHE A 7 18.24 -1.38 -14.88
CA PHE A 7 18.59 -2.65 -15.52
C PHE A 7 17.53 -3.10 -16.53
N VAL A 8 16.23 -3.00 -16.18
CA VAL A 8 15.13 -3.40 -17.07
C VAL A 8 15.07 -2.49 -18.29
N VAL A 9 15.35 -1.19 -18.10
CA VAL A 9 15.43 -0.23 -19.22
C VAL A 9 16.59 -0.57 -20.14
N VAL A 10 17.77 -0.84 -19.61
CA VAL A 10 18.95 -1.22 -20.40
C VAL A 10 18.70 -2.48 -21.20
N VAL A 11 18.16 -3.52 -20.56
CA VAL A 11 17.80 -4.77 -21.24
C VAL A 11 16.75 -4.52 -22.33
N GLY A 12 15.73 -3.72 -22.05
CA GLY A 12 14.74 -3.32 -23.06
C GLY A 12 15.37 -2.64 -24.27
N LEU A 13 16.25 -1.67 -24.06
CA LEU A 13 16.96 -0.98 -25.16
C LEU A 13 17.87 -1.91 -25.98
N LEU A 14 18.55 -2.84 -25.31
CA LEU A 14 19.37 -3.86 -26.01
C LEU A 14 18.51 -4.79 -26.86
N CYS A 15 17.35 -5.21 -26.35
CA CYS A 15 16.39 -6.00 -27.12
C CYS A 15 15.86 -5.22 -28.34
N GLU A 16 15.51 -3.94 -28.18
CA GLU A 16 15.07 -3.09 -29.30
C GLU A 16 16.17 -2.94 -30.36
N ALA A 17 17.42 -2.71 -29.96
CA ALA A 17 18.56 -2.63 -30.87
C ALA A 17 18.71 -3.96 -31.65
N ALA A 18 18.60 -5.11 -30.98
CA ALA A 18 18.64 -6.44 -31.63
C ALA A 18 17.50 -6.62 -32.63
N VAL A 19 16.28 -6.20 -32.29
CA VAL A 19 15.11 -6.26 -33.19
C VAL A 19 15.36 -5.44 -34.46
N LEU A 20 15.92 -4.22 -34.32
CA LEU A 20 16.23 -3.36 -35.48
C LEU A 20 17.30 -3.97 -36.39
N VAL A 21 18.36 -4.55 -35.80
CA VAL A 21 19.43 -5.24 -36.57
C VAL A 21 18.87 -6.45 -37.32
N LEU A 22 18.08 -7.30 -36.64
CA LEU A 22 17.44 -8.46 -37.25
C LEU A 22 16.49 -8.04 -38.39
N GLY A 23 15.70 -7.00 -38.20
CA GLY A 23 14.80 -6.49 -39.26
C GLY A 23 15.56 -5.97 -40.46
N SER A 24 16.68 -5.27 -40.26
CA SER A 24 17.56 -4.86 -41.37
C SER A 24 18.14 -6.05 -42.13
N MET A 25 18.60 -7.08 -41.43
CA MET A 25 19.09 -8.33 -42.03
C MET A 25 18.00 -9.06 -42.80
N LEU A 26 16.78 -9.18 -42.27
CA LEU A 26 15.64 -9.80 -42.94
C LEU A 26 15.29 -9.07 -44.25
N HIS A 27 15.32 -7.74 -44.24
CA HIS A 27 15.07 -6.94 -45.45
C HIS A 27 16.17 -7.15 -46.51
N THR A 28 17.44 -7.05 -46.11
CA THR A 28 18.57 -7.08 -47.03
C THR A 28 18.94 -8.49 -47.53
N THR A 29 18.86 -9.52 -46.67
CA THR A 29 19.28 -10.89 -47.03
C THR A 29 18.16 -11.75 -47.56
N LEU A 30 16.92 -11.59 -47.06
CA LEU A 30 15.78 -12.38 -47.52
C LEU A 30 14.92 -11.66 -48.56
N GLY A 31 15.22 -10.44 -48.94
CA GLY A 31 14.47 -9.66 -49.93
C GLY A 31 13.00 -9.42 -49.54
N LEU A 32 12.67 -9.42 -48.24
CA LEU A 32 11.30 -9.21 -47.76
C LEU A 32 10.77 -7.85 -48.19
N ASN A 33 9.50 -7.82 -48.59
CA ASN A 33 8.82 -6.56 -48.87
C ASN A 33 8.92 -5.60 -47.66
N LEU A 34 9.23 -4.33 -47.92
CA LEU A 34 9.42 -3.30 -46.90
C LEU A 34 8.23 -3.22 -45.94
N GLY A 35 6.98 -3.35 -46.45
CA GLY A 35 5.77 -3.31 -45.62
C GLY A 35 5.72 -4.48 -44.63
N ILE A 36 6.11 -5.68 -45.06
CA ILE A 36 6.16 -6.87 -44.18
C ILE A 36 7.26 -6.70 -43.13
N THR A 37 8.43 -6.20 -43.50
CA THR A 37 9.54 -5.93 -42.58
C THR A 37 9.13 -4.92 -41.49
N VAL A 38 8.47 -3.83 -41.88
CA VAL A 38 7.96 -2.82 -40.94
C VAL A 38 6.92 -3.41 -39.99
N ALA A 39 6.01 -4.25 -40.50
CA ALA A 39 5.00 -4.91 -39.67
C ALA A 39 5.63 -5.85 -38.62
N ILE A 40 6.63 -6.66 -39.02
CA ILE A 40 7.35 -7.54 -38.08
C ILE A 40 8.09 -6.72 -37.02
N LEU A 41 8.77 -5.66 -37.41
CA LEU A 41 9.47 -4.77 -36.45
C LEU A 41 8.50 -4.13 -35.46
N ALA A 42 7.36 -3.63 -35.93
CA ALA A 42 6.36 -3.02 -35.06
C ALA A 42 5.82 -4.02 -34.00
N VAL A 43 5.53 -5.25 -34.42
CA VAL A 43 5.08 -6.31 -33.51
C VAL A 43 6.17 -6.67 -32.51
N ALA A 44 7.43 -6.84 -32.95
CA ALA A 44 8.55 -7.17 -32.09
C ALA A 44 8.80 -6.05 -31.04
N THR A 45 8.76 -4.79 -31.45
CA THR A 45 8.87 -3.62 -30.56
C THR A 45 7.76 -3.61 -29.50
N LEU A 46 6.51 -3.88 -29.89
CA LEU A 46 5.39 -3.97 -28.96
C LEU A 46 5.60 -5.10 -27.93
N ILE A 47 6.07 -6.27 -28.37
CA ILE A 47 6.34 -7.41 -27.48
C ILE A 47 7.47 -7.05 -26.50
N THR A 48 8.56 -6.43 -26.97
CA THR A 48 9.69 -6.01 -26.13
C THR A 48 9.26 -4.98 -25.11
N PHE A 49 8.48 -3.99 -25.54
CA PHE A 49 7.93 -2.95 -24.64
C PHE A 49 7.02 -3.59 -23.57
N ALA A 50 6.10 -4.46 -23.96
CA ALA A 50 5.21 -5.16 -23.02
C ALA A 50 6.02 -6.03 -22.03
N GLY A 51 7.01 -6.76 -22.49
CA GLY A 51 7.91 -7.58 -21.65
C GLY A 51 8.69 -6.73 -20.65
N THR A 52 9.21 -5.58 -21.08
CA THR A 52 9.90 -4.62 -20.22
C THR A 52 8.98 -4.07 -19.13
N MET A 53 7.75 -3.71 -19.49
CA MET A 53 6.74 -3.22 -18.56
C MET A 53 6.33 -4.28 -17.53
N LEU A 54 6.10 -5.52 -17.97
CA LEU A 54 5.76 -6.64 -17.09
C LEU A 54 6.90 -6.96 -16.12
N SER A 55 8.15 -6.94 -16.59
CA SER A 55 9.33 -7.16 -15.74
C SER A 55 9.49 -6.06 -14.69
N ALA A 56 9.32 -4.79 -15.06
CA ALA A 56 9.38 -3.66 -14.13
C ALA A 56 8.28 -3.75 -13.07
N THR A 57 7.06 -4.11 -13.46
CA THR A 57 5.93 -4.31 -12.54
C THR A 57 6.20 -5.48 -11.60
N GLY A 58 6.72 -6.61 -12.12
CA GLY A 58 7.06 -7.78 -11.32
C GLY A 58 8.15 -7.49 -10.29
N MET A 59 9.18 -6.71 -10.63
CA MET A 59 10.22 -6.30 -9.68
C MET A 59 9.66 -5.39 -8.59
N HIS A 60 8.81 -4.43 -8.94
CA HIS A 60 8.15 -3.58 -7.96
C HIS A 60 7.28 -4.40 -7.00
N GLN A 61 6.48 -5.33 -7.52
CA GLN A 61 5.65 -6.21 -6.72
C GLN A 61 6.46 -7.11 -5.77
N LYS A 62 7.61 -7.62 -6.22
CA LYS A 62 8.52 -8.39 -5.34
C LYS A 62 8.98 -7.57 -4.15
N GLN A 63 9.28 -6.29 -4.34
CA GLN A 63 9.70 -5.41 -3.25
C GLN A 63 8.54 -5.07 -2.31
N LEU A 64 7.36 -4.79 -2.85
CA LEU A 64 6.17 -4.60 -2.02
C LEU A 64 5.83 -5.85 -1.19
N ASN A 65 6.10 -7.04 -1.72
CA ASN A 65 5.86 -8.28 -1.00
C ASN A 65 6.71 -8.40 0.28
N ILE A 66 7.88 -7.76 0.36
CA ILE A 66 8.67 -7.69 1.61
C ILE A 66 7.84 -7.06 2.73
N LEU A 67 7.09 -6.00 2.44
CA LEU A 67 6.20 -5.37 3.42
C LEU A 67 4.88 -6.13 3.55
N LEU A 68 4.25 -6.51 2.43
CA LEU A 68 2.87 -6.97 2.42
C LEU A 68 2.72 -8.46 2.75
N ARG A 69 3.71 -9.31 2.41
CA ARG A 69 3.69 -10.75 2.63
C ARG A 69 4.67 -11.19 3.70
N ASP A 70 5.93 -10.72 3.59
CA ASP A 70 6.98 -11.12 4.54
C ASP A 70 6.83 -10.35 5.87
N MET A 71 6.06 -9.25 5.86
CA MET A 71 5.77 -8.39 7.02
C MET A 71 7.05 -7.87 7.69
N ASP A 72 8.05 -7.54 6.87
CA ASP A 72 9.36 -7.07 7.30
C ASP A 72 9.56 -5.59 6.88
N PRO A 73 9.11 -4.62 7.70
CA PRO A 73 9.23 -3.21 7.39
C PRO A 73 10.69 -2.72 7.39
N GLU A 74 11.59 -3.30 8.20
CA GLU A 74 13.01 -2.90 8.22
C GLU A 74 13.69 -3.26 6.91
N ARG A 75 13.56 -4.51 6.48
CA ARG A 75 14.09 -4.95 5.19
C ARG A 75 13.45 -4.19 4.03
N PHE A 76 12.15 -3.90 4.11
CA PHE A 76 11.48 -3.09 3.09
C PHE A 76 12.11 -1.70 2.98
N ILE A 77 12.34 -1.00 4.09
CA ILE A 77 12.97 0.32 4.12
C ILE A 77 14.38 0.24 3.50
N SER A 78 15.20 -0.73 3.92
CA SER A 78 16.59 -0.87 3.43
C SER A 78 16.68 -1.05 1.91
N VAL A 79 15.69 -1.71 1.30
CA VAL A 79 15.61 -1.93 -0.14
C VAL A 79 14.95 -0.75 -0.88
N TYR A 80 13.94 -0.13 -0.25
CA TYR A 80 13.07 0.81 -0.95
C TYR A 80 13.55 2.27 -0.90
N GLU A 81 14.24 2.68 0.18
CA GLU A 81 14.83 4.04 0.26
C GLU A 81 15.86 4.33 -0.84
N PRO A 82 16.83 3.41 -1.13
CA PRO A 82 17.76 3.64 -2.24
C PRO A 82 17.06 3.78 -3.59
N LEU A 83 15.91 3.14 -3.77
CA LEU A 83 15.12 3.27 -5.00
C LEU A 83 14.41 4.62 -5.08
N LEU A 84 13.89 5.13 -3.98
CA LEU A 84 13.32 6.47 -3.93
C LEU A 84 14.35 7.52 -4.35
N LYS A 85 15.58 7.44 -3.84
CA LYS A 85 16.69 8.33 -4.25
C LYS A 85 16.99 8.25 -5.75
N LYS A 86 16.84 7.05 -6.35
CA LYS A 86 17.06 6.82 -7.80
C LYS A 86 15.84 7.17 -8.66
N ALA A 87 14.64 7.25 -8.09
CA ALA A 87 13.40 7.51 -8.84
C ALA A 87 13.37 8.89 -9.50
N GLY A 88 14.29 9.78 -9.09
CA GLY A 88 14.45 11.11 -9.66
C GLY A 88 13.21 11.99 -9.45
N LYS A 89 13.06 13.04 -10.28
CA LYS A 89 11.98 14.03 -10.19
C LYS A 89 10.68 13.55 -10.86
N ARG A 90 10.24 12.30 -10.62
CA ARG A 90 8.95 11.79 -11.14
C ARG A 90 7.90 11.84 -10.03
N PRO A 91 7.07 12.90 -9.95
CA PRO A 91 6.23 13.16 -8.77
C PRO A 91 5.30 11.98 -8.42
N ASN A 92 4.68 11.36 -9.43
CA ASN A 92 3.73 10.26 -9.24
C ASN A 92 4.39 9.00 -8.67
N VAL A 93 5.63 8.74 -9.07
CA VAL A 93 6.42 7.61 -8.54
C VAL A 93 6.82 7.89 -7.10
N GLN A 94 7.32 9.11 -6.84
CA GLN A 94 7.71 9.54 -5.51
C GLN A 94 6.55 9.47 -4.52
N LEU A 95 5.36 9.99 -4.87
CA LEU A 95 4.19 9.96 -3.99
C LEU A 95 3.84 8.57 -3.49
N THR A 96 3.78 7.59 -4.39
CA THR A 96 3.48 6.22 -3.99
C THR A 96 4.61 5.59 -3.18
N MET A 97 5.86 5.88 -3.52
CA MET A 97 7.00 5.37 -2.77
C MET A 97 7.04 5.97 -1.35
N LEU A 98 6.80 7.26 -1.20
CA LEU A 98 6.71 7.93 0.09
C LEU A 98 5.56 7.39 0.94
N ALA A 99 4.40 7.11 0.33
CA ALA A 99 3.27 6.50 1.02
C ALA A 99 3.59 5.11 1.58
N TYR A 100 4.30 4.25 0.84
CA TYR A 100 4.72 2.94 1.34
C TYR A 100 5.83 3.04 2.39
N LEU A 101 6.83 3.91 2.20
CA LEU A 101 7.88 4.13 3.19
C LEU A 101 7.32 4.69 4.49
N SER A 102 6.42 5.68 4.43
CA SER A 102 5.77 6.20 5.63
C SER A 102 5.00 5.12 6.38
N THR A 103 4.32 4.21 5.65
CA THR A 103 3.66 3.06 6.25
C THR A 103 4.65 2.12 6.95
N ALA A 104 5.80 1.85 6.33
CA ALA A 104 6.83 0.98 6.92
C ALA A 104 7.43 1.60 8.18
N TYR A 105 7.81 2.88 8.15
CA TYR A 105 8.31 3.60 9.33
C TYR A 105 7.28 3.66 10.47
N ALA A 106 6.01 3.92 10.16
CA ALA A 106 4.94 3.92 11.14
C ALA A 106 4.75 2.56 11.81
N ASN A 107 4.91 1.46 11.04
CA ASN A 107 4.88 0.11 11.60
C ASN A 107 6.04 -0.18 12.58
N LEU A 108 7.18 0.49 12.43
CA LEU A 108 8.30 0.42 13.38
C LEU A 108 8.14 1.37 14.58
N GLY A 109 7.07 2.18 14.62
CA GLY A 109 6.87 3.19 15.65
C GLY A 109 7.65 4.49 15.43
N GLN A 110 8.29 4.65 14.27
CA GLN A 110 9.04 5.85 13.88
C GLN A 110 8.10 6.87 13.24
N TYR A 111 7.15 7.37 14.02
CA TYR A 111 6.02 8.18 13.54
C TYR A 111 6.45 9.55 13.00
N GLU A 112 7.40 10.22 13.65
CA GLU A 112 7.93 11.51 13.22
C GLU A 112 8.53 11.38 11.82
N LYS A 113 9.37 10.35 11.60
CA LYS A 113 9.95 10.07 10.28
C LYS A 113 8.89 9.72 9.24
N ALA A 114 7.88 8.96 9.62
CA ALA A 114 6.76 8.62 8.75
C ALA A 114 5.98 9.87 8.31
N LEU A 115 5.73 10.82 9.21
CA LEU A 115 5.06 12.09 8.92
C LEU A 115 5.92 13.01 8.06
N GLU A 116 7.23 13.12 8.36
CA GLU A 116 8.19 13.90 7.59
C GLU A 116 8.21 13.46 6.11
N LEU A 117 8.23 12.15 5.83
CA LEU A 117 8.15 11.62 4.46
C LEU A 117 6.86 12.02 3.73
N LEU A 118 5.73 12.13 4.46
CA LEU A 118 4.48 12.59 3.88
C LEU A 118 4.46 14.11 3.65
N ASP A 119 5.24 14.88 4.43
CA ASP A 119 5.41 16.33 4.24
C ASP A 119 6.35 16.65 3.07
N GLU A 120 7.35 15.79 2.81
CA GLU A 120 8.23 15.89 1.65
C GLU A 120 7.55 15.53 0.32
N ALA A 121 6.32 15.00 0.37
CA ALA A 121 5.60 14.56 -0.81
C ALA A 121 5.36 15.74 -1.78
N PRO A 122 5.77 15.62 -3.05
CA PRO A 122 5.62 16.71 -4.01
C PRO A 122 4.14 17.02 -4.23
N SER A 123 3.79 18.31 -4.20
CA SER A 123 2.45 18.76 -4.62
C SER A 123 2.32 18.59 -6.13
N VAL A 124 1.39 17.75 -6.54
CA VAL A 124 1.10 17.51 -7.96
C VAL A 124 -0.29 18.02 -8.25
N LYS A 125 -0.41 19.04 -9.09
CA LYS A 125 -1.71 19.54 -9.53
C LYS A 125 -2.52 18.40 -10.16
N GLU A 126 -3.79 18.31 -9.82
CA GLU A 126 -4.76 17.36 -10.38
C GLU A 126 -4.60 15.89 -9.95
N GLN A 127 -3.84 15.59 -8.89
CA GLN A 127 -3.71 14.22 -8.37
C GLN A 127 -4.53 13.97 -7.11
N VAL A 128 -5.83 14.09 -7.24
CA VAL A 128 -6.81 13.88 -6.15
C VAL A 128 -6.60 12.54 -5.43
N ARG A 129 -6.27 11.48 -6.17
CA ARG A 129 -5.99 10.16 -5.58
C ARG A 129 -4.74 10.16 -4.71
N ALA A 130 -3.67 10.82 -5.13
CA ALA A 130 -2.45 10.90 -4.35
C ALA A 130 -2.67 11.66 -3.03
N ASP A 131 -3.38 12.78 -3.08
CA ASP A 131 -3.75 13.55 -1.90
C ASP A 131 -4.61 12.71 -0.93
N GLY A 132 -5.55 11.93 -1.47
CA GLY A 132 -6.35 10.99 -0.68
C GLY A 132 -5.52 9.91 0.00
N LEU A 133 -4.53 9.33 -0.68
CA LEU A 133 -3.59 8.35 -0.10
C LEU A 133 -2.74 8.97 1.02
N LEU A 134 -2.19 10.17 0.80
CA LEU A 134 -1.37 10.88 1.80
C LEU A 134 -2.20 11.22 3.05
N LEU A 135 -3.42 11.74 2.87
CA LEU A 135 -4.33 12.02 3.99
C LEU A 135 -4.71 10.75 4.75
N GLY A 136 -4.98 9.64 4.03
CA GLY A 136 -5.28 8.35 4.63
C GLY A 136 -4.11 7.84 5.49
N ASN A 137 -2.88 7.92 4.98
CA ASN A 137 -1.70 7.51 5.73
C ASN A 137 -1.48 8.39 6.97
N ARG A 138 -1.62 9.73 6.86
CA ARG A 138 -1.53 10.63 8.02
C ARG A 138 -2.57 10.29 9.08
N CYS A 139 -3.80 10.08 8.68
CA CYS A 139 -4.88 9.68 9.58
C CYS A 139 -4.52 8.38 10.32
N LEU A 140 -4.03 7.36 9.61
CA LEU A 140 -3.63 6.10 10.20
C LEU A 140 -2.48 6.27 11.21
N ILE A 141 -1.44 7.06 10.87
CA ILE A 141 -0.31 7.36 11.74
C ILE A 141 -0.81 8.05 13.02
N TYR A 142 -1.70 9.04 12.92
CA TYR A 142 -2.25 9.71 14.09
C TYR A 142 -3.11 8.77 14.96
N ILE A 143 -3.84 7.81 14.37
CA ILE A 143 -4.52 6.75 15.13
C ILE A 143 -3.51 5.89 15.89
N GLN A 144 -2.40 5.51 15.26
CA GLN A 144 -1.33 4.72 15.89
C GLN A 144 -0.65 5.46 17.04
N MET A 145 -0.49 6.79 16.93
CA MET A 145 0.03 7.67 17.96
C MET A 145 -0.99 8.00 19.06
N ASN A 146 -2.24 7.52 18.96
CA ASN A 146 -3.36 7.90 19.82
C ASN A 146 -3.69 9.40 19.80
N GLN A 147 -3.34 10.11 18.71
CA GLN A 147 -3.67 11.52 18.49
C GLN A 147 -5.01 11.63 17.74
N LEU A 148 -6.10 11.25 18.44
CA LEU A 148 -7.40 11.02 17.80
C LEU A 148 -8.04 12.27 17.19
N ASP A 149 -7.74 13.46 17.71
CA ASP A 149 -8.25 14.72 17.17
C ASP A 149 -7.61 15.05 15.81
N LYS A 150 -6.27 14.91 15.71
CA LYS A 150 -5.57 15.09 14.44
C LYS A 150 -5.99 14.02 13.40
N ALA A 151 -6.23 12.80 13.86
CA ALA A 151 -6.78 11.76 12.99
C ALA A 151 -8.17 12.12 12.47
N ALA A 152 -9.03 12.67 13.34
CA ALA A 152 -10.38 13.11 12.96
C ALA A 152 -10.35 14.24 11.92
N ASP A 153 -9.45 15.21 12.07
CA ASP A 153 -9.26 16.30 11.11
C ASP A 153 -8.83 15.78 9.72
N CYS A 154 -7.82 14.91 9.69
CA CYS A 154 -7.38 14.29 8.44
C CYS A 154 -8.51 13.48 7.78
N LEU A 155 -9.25 12.72 8.58
CA LEU A 155 -10.35 11.90 8.09
C LEU A 155 -11.51 12.75 7.55
N THR A 156 -11.87 13.83 8.23
CA THR A 156 -12.91 14.76 7.78
C THR A 156 -12.57 15.35 6.39
N ARG A 157 -11.30 15.71 6.18
CA ARG A 157 -10.83 16.19 4.88
C ARG A 157 -10.89 15.09 3.82
N LEU A 158 -10.46 13.86 4.15
CA LEU A 158 -10.52 12.73 3.24
C LEU A 158 -11.95 12.38 2.85
N GLU A 159 -12.88 12.36 3.80
CA GLU A 159 -14.30 12.12 3.54
C GLU A 159 -14.95 13.22 2.70
N ALA A 160 -14.55 14.47 2.90
CA ALA A 160 -14.99 15.57 2.05
C ALA A 160 -14.52 15.38 0.60
N MET A 161 -13.28 14.90 0.38
CA MET A 161 -12.78 14.55 -0.95
C MET A 161 -13.59 13.39 -1.56
N VAL A 162 -13.85 12.33 -0.79
CA VAL A 162 -14.66 11.19 -1.25
C VAL A 162 -16.07 11.64 -1.65
N LYS A 163 -16.70 12.51 -0.85
CA LYS A 163 -18.04 13.04 -1.15
C LYS A 163 -18.07 13.93 -2.40
N ALA A 164 -16.99 14.67 -2.63
CA ALA A 164 -16.86 15.55 -3.80
C ALA A 164 -16.50 14.81 -5.09
N ASP A 165 -15.97 13.59 -5.01
CA ASP A 165 -15.51 12.80 -6.16
C ASP A 165 -16.67 12.16 -6.93
N LYS A 166 -17.18 12.89 -7.93
CA LYS A 166 -18.22 12.41 -8.84
C LYS A 166 -17.68 11.58 -10.00
N THR A 167 -16.37 11.58 -10.22
CA THR A 167 -15.71 10.97 -11.37
C THR A 167 -14.99 9.68 -11.03
N ASN A 168 -15.01 9.26 -9.76
CA ASN A 168 -14.21 8.14 -9.22
C ASN A 168 -12.69 8.32 -9.43
N ALA A 169 -12.23 9.57 -9.42
CA ALA A 169 -10.81 9.93 -9.59
C ALA A 169 -9.96 9.47 -8.38
N LEU A 170 -10.56 9.41 -7.18
CA LEU A 170 -9.92 8.88 -5.97
C LEU A 170 -9.62 7.38 -6.07
N GLY A 171 -10.47 6.63 -6.78
CA GLY A 171 -10.39 5.17 -6.85
C GLY A 171 -11.00 4.47 -5.63
N GLY A 172 -11.47 3.24 -5.85
CA GLY A 172 -12.19 2.47 -4.83
C GLY A 172 -11.34 2.11 -3.60
N ASP A 173 -10.04 1.98 -3.75
CA ASP A 173 -9.09 1.72 -2.67
C ASP A 173 -8.99 2.88 -1.65
N VAL A 174 -9.00 4.13 -2.11
CA VAL A 174 -9.01 5.32 -1.22
C VAL A 174 -10.36 5.44 -0.52
N VAL A 175 -11.46 5.22 -1.24
CA VAL A 175 -12.82 5.25 -0.66
C VAL A 175 -12.97 4.17 0.43
N GLN A 176 -12.51 2.95 0.17
CA GLN A 176 -12.53 1.87 1.15
C GLN A 176 -11.62 2.17 2.34
N SER A 177 -10.45 2.76 2.10
CA SER A 177 -9.52 3.19 3.16
C SER A 177 -10.18 4.22 4.08
N ALA A 178 -10.87 5.23 3.55
CA ALA A 178 -11.59 6.23 4.34
C ALA A 178 -12.63 5.56 5.28
N ARG A 179 -13.39 4.57 4.78
CA ARG A 179 -14.33 3.79 5.60
C ARG A 179 -13.61 3.01 6.70
N CYS A 180 -12.53 2.32 6.39
CA CYS A 180 -11.71 1.60 7.39
C CYS A 180 -11.19 2.55 8.47
N LEU A 181 -10.69 3.72 8.09
CA LEU A 181 -10.16 4.73 9.02
C LEU A 181 -11.25 5.28 9.93
N ARG A 182 -12.46 5.55 9.42
CA ARG A 182 -13.61 5.96 10.22
C ARG A 182 -13.95 4.92 11.29
N ILE A 183 -14.00 3.66 10.91
CA ILE A 183 -14.29 2.55 11.82
C ILE A 183 -13.19 2.42 12.90
N ARG A 184 -11.92 2.50 12.50
CA ARG A 184 -10.79 2.45 13.44
C ARG A 184 -10.81 3.61 14.44
N LEU A 185 -11.06 4.82 13.96
CA LEU A 185 -11.15 6.00 14.80
C LEU A 185 -12.31 5.88 15.82
N ASN A 186 -13.47 5.41 15.36
CA ASN A 186 -14.62 5.18 16.23
C ASN A 186 -14.32 4.09 17.27
N ALA A 187 -13.76 2.96 16.86
CA ALA A 187 -13.39 1.88 17.77
C ALA A 187 -12.31 2.33 18.79
N SER A 188 -11.37 3.19 18.39
CA SER A 188 -10.40 3.80 19.33
C SER A 188 -11.06 4.73 20.35
N LYS A 189 -12.24 5.28 20.06
CA LYS A 189 -13.07 6.07 20.98
C LYS A 189 -14.09 5.22 21.78
N GLY A 190 -14.05 3.88 21.63
CA GLY A 190 -14.99 2.96 22.28
C GLY A 190 -16.36 2.88 21.62
N TRP A 191 -16.51 3.32 20.37
CA TRP A 191 -17.79 3.30 19.66
C TRP A 191 -17.82 2.12 18.67
N ALA A 192 -18.76 1.20 18.87
CA ALA A 192 -18.98 0.12 17.94
C ALA A 192 -19.68 0.63 16.67
N THR A 193 -19.19 0.17 15.50
CA THR A 193 -19.77 0.50 14.21
C THR A 193 -19.61 -0.64 13.24
N ASP A 194 -20.66 -0.91 12.46
CA ASP A 194 -20.66 -1.75 11.26
C ASP A 194 -19.94 -3.12 11.40
N VAL A 195 -20.21 -3.80 12.51
CA VAL A 195 -19.58 -5.11 12.86
C VAL A 195 -19.66 -6.11 11.71
N ALA A 196 -20.80 -6.17 11.01
CA ALA A 196 -21.02 -7.13 9.92
C ALA A 196 -20.06 -6.86 8.74
N TRP A 197 -19.88 -5.62 8.35
CA TRP A 197 -18.96 -5.24 7.28
C TRP A 197 -17.49 -5.51 7.67
N VAL A 198 -17.11 -5.18 8.92
CA VAL A 198 -15.75 -5.43 9.40
C VAL A 198 -15.44 -6.92 9.44
N LYS A 199 -16.40 -7.77 9.84
CA LYS A 199 -16.25 -9.24 9.76
C LYS A 199 -15.99 -9.70 8.32
N ALA A 200 -16.75 -9.18 7.35
CA ALA A 200 -16.55 -9.52 5.93
C ALA A 200 -15.18 -9.08 5.42
N VAL A 201 -14.71 -7.89 5.79
CA VAL A 201 -13.37 -7.39 5.42
C VAL A 201 -12.27 -8.23 6.07
N ALA A 202 -12.40 -8.59 7.34
CA ALA A 202 -11.43 -9.43 8.05
C ALA A 202 -11.38 -10.87 7.53
N ALA A 203 -12.45 -11.37 6.92
CA ALA A 203 -12.53 -12.68 6.27
C ALA A 203 -12.06 -12.68 4.81
N SER A 204 -11.84 -11.51 4.19
CA SER A 204 -11.38 -11.42 2.80
C SER A 204 -9.92 -11.90 2.71
N GLY A 205 -9.59 -12.65 1.62
CA GLY A 205 -8.27 -13.23 1.37
C GLY A 205 -7.20 -12.19 1.00
N GLN A 206 -6.91 -11.27 1.90
CA GLN A 206 -5.94 -10.20 1.73
C GLN A 206 -4.51 -10.64 2.06
N PRO A 207 -3.47 -9.95 1.54
CA PRO A 207 -2.10 -10.18 1.98
C PRO A 207 -1.96 -10.11 3.52
N PRO A 208 -1.04 -10.87 4.14
CA PRO A 208 -0.90 -10.97 5.60
C PRO A 208 -0.83 -9.63 6.33
N PHE A 209 -0.16 -8.63 5.76
CA PHE A 209 -0.10 -7.26 6.29
C PHE A 209 -1.49 -6.64 6.52
N TYR A 210 -2.35 -6.70 5.50
CA TYR A 210 -3.72 -6.18 5.61
C TYR A 210 -4.60 -7.08 6.45
N ALA A 211 -4.41 -8.40 6.37
CA ALA A 211 -5.16 -9.36 7.18
C ALA A 211 -4.93 -9.13 8.68
N ALA A 212 -3.68 -8.96 9.13
CA ALA A 212 -3.36 -8.60 10.52
C ALA A 212 -4.05 -7.30 10.95
N SER A 213 -3.96 -6.28 10.10
CA SER A 213 -4.55 -4.96 10.34
C SER A 213 -6.09 -5.02 10.42
N ASN A 214 -6.73 -5.85 9.59
CA ASN A 214 -8.19 -6.02 9.58
C ASN A 214 -8.67 -6.86 10.77
N GLN A 215 -7.91 -7.87 11.20
CA GLN A 215 -8.19 -8.62 12.41
C GLN A 215 -8.08 -7.75 13.68
N LEU A 216 -7.06 -6.87 13.75
CA LEU A 216 -6.99 -5.87 14.83
C LEU A 216 -8.23 -4.97 14.83
N MET A 217 -8.61 -4.42 13.67
CA MET A 217 -9.79 -3.57 13.55
C MET A 217 -11.06 -4.31 14.01
N LEU A 218 -11.23 -5.57 13.61
CA LEU A 218 -12.36 -6.39 14.06
C LEU A 218 -12.33 -6.59 15.59
N GLY A 219 -11.17 -6.90 16.16
CA GLY A 219 -11.01 -7.05 17.60
C GLY A 219 -11.40 -5.77 18.35
N GLN A 220 -10.94 -4.62 17.90
CA GLN A 220 -11.28 -3.31 18.50
C GLN A 220 -12.77 -2.98 18.41
N VAL A 221 -13.41 -3.24 17.27
CA VAL A 221 -14.85 -3.01 17.09
C VAL A 221 -15.66 -3.95 17.99
N LEU A 222 -15.26 -5.20 18.11
CA LEU A 222 -15.93 -6.17 19.00
C LEU A 222 -15.74 -5.84 20.49
N LEU A 223 -14.60 -5.22 20.87
CA LEU A 223 -14.42 -4.69 22.22
C LEU A 223 -15.42 -3.55 22.50
N ALA A 224 -15.54 -2.61 21.56
CA ALA A 224 -16.50 -1.51 21.65
C ALA A 224 -17.98 -2.01 21.65
N ASP A 225 -18.24 -3.16 21.03
CA ASP A 225 -19.54 -3.86 21.01
C ASP A 225 -19.74 -4.77 22.24
N HIS A 226 -18.87 -4.69 23.25
CA HIS A 226 -18.88 -5.53 24.46
C HIS A 226 -18.80 -7.05 24.21
N ASN A 227 -18.42 -7.49 23.01
CA ASN A 227 -18.22 -8.89 22.66
C ASN A 227 -16.77 -9.33 22.96
N LYS A 228 -16.48 -9.51 24.27
CA LYS A 228 -15.13 -9.87 24.75
C LYS A 228 -14.61 -11.17 24.11
N ALA A 229 -15.45 -12.20 23.94
CA ALA A 229 -15.02 -13.48 23.36
C ALA A 229 -14.65 -13.38 21.88
N GLY A 230 -15.48 -12.72 21.08
CA GLY A 230 -15.19 -12.47 19.66
C GLY A 230 -13.98 -11.55 19.47
N ALA A 231 -13.83 -10.55 20.33
CA ALA A 231 -12.67 -9.65 20.34
C ALA A 231 -11.38 -10.44 20.60
N LYS A 232 -11.35 -11.26 21.65
CA LYS A 232 -10.19 -12.11 21.97
C LYS A 232 -9.75 -12.95 20.78
N ALA A 233 -10.68 -13.69 20.16
CA ALA A 233 -10.38 -14.54 19.00
C ALA A 233 -9.80 -13.76 17.81
N SER A 234 -10.28 -12.54 17.55
CA SER A 234 -9.77 -11.68 16.46
C SER A 234 -8.40 -11.08 16.79
N LEU A 235 -8.18 -10.66 18.03
CA LEU A 235 -6.91 -10.14 18.50
C LEU A 235 -5.81 -11.20 18.53
N GLU A 236 -6.13 -12.44 18.93
CA GLU A 236 -5.21 -13.59 18.87
C GLU A 236 -4.76 -13.86 17.44
N LYS A 237 -5.69 -13.83 16.47
CA LYS A 237 -5.34 -13.93 15.06
C LYS A 237 -4.43 -12.79 14.60
N ALA A 238 -4.74 -11.55 14.98
CA ALA A 238 -3.92 -10.40 14.62
C ALA A 238 -2.49 -10.50 15.19
N ALA A 239 -2.37 -10.84 16.47
CA ALA A 239 -1.09 -10.98 17.16
C ALA A 239 -0.22 -12.11 16.58
N GLY A 240 -0.85 -13.17 16.07
CA GLY A 240 -0.18 -14.34 15.51
C GLY A 240 0.50 -14.12 14.15
N TYR A 241 0.26 -12.99 13.46
CA TYR A 241 0.88 -12.77 12.15
C TYR A 241 2.37 -12.41 12.22
N SER A 242 2.77 -11.43 13.04
CA SER A 242 4.16 -10.97 13.14
C SER A 242 4.35 -10.01 14.33
N THR A 243 5.50 -10.07 14.97
CA THR A 243 5.87 -9.08 16.01
C THR A 243 6.37 -7.76 15.44
N ASN A 244 6.72 -7.71 14.15
CA ASN A 244 7.30 -6.54 13.50
C ASN A 244 6.24 -5.50 13.09
N LEU A 245 4.95 -5.90 13.03
CA LEU A 245 3.88 -4.98 12.64
C LEU A 245 3.25 -4.32 13.88
N TRP A 246 2.99 -3.02 13.75
CA TRP A 246 2.25 -2.28 14.77
C TRP A 246 0.90 -2.93 15.11
N ALA A 247 0.16 -3.38 14.10
CA ALA A 247 -1.14 -4.02 14.32
C ALA A 247 -1.06 -5.26 15.19
N CYS A 248 0.00 -6.05 15.03
CA CYS A 248 0.19 -7.28 15.80
C CYS A 248 0.61 -6.98 17.24
N ARG A 249 1.52 -6.01 17.45
CA ARG A 249 1.90 -5.55 18.80
C ARG A 249 0.71 -4.93 19.53
N ARG A 250 -0.08 -4.09 18.85
CA ARG A 250 -1.27 -3.50 19.42
C ARG A 250 -2.33 -4.53 19.80
N ALA A 251 -2.49 -5.58 18.99
CA ALA A 251 -3.38 -6.69 19.31
C ALA A 251 -2.91 -7.44 20.57
N ALA A 252 -1.63 -7.70 20.72
CA ALA A 252 -1.05 -8.34 21.91
C ALA A 252 -1.26 -7.48 23.17
N GLU A 253 -1.09 -6.15 23.09
CA GLU A 253 -1.37 -5.22 24.20
C GLU A 253 -2.84 -5.28 24.64
N LEU A 254 -3.78 -5.29 23.69
CA LEU A 254 -5.20 -5.38 23.98
C LEU A 254 -5.59 -6.73 24.60
N LEU A 255 -4.97 -7.82 24.16
CA LEU A 255 -5.16 -9.15 24.76
C LEU A 255 -4.70 -9.16 26.20
N ALA A 256 -3.50 -8.67 26.50
CA ALA A 256 -2.99 -8.58 27.87
C ALA A 256 -3.93 -7.75 28.78
N GLY A 257 -4.51 -6.67 28.25
CA GLY A 257 -5.51 -5.87 28.99
C GLY A 257 -6.80 -6.63 29.29
N LEU A 258 -7.28 -7.47 28.35
CA LEU A 258 -8.46 -8.32 28.56
C LEU A 258 -8.22 -9.39 29.65
N GLU A 259 -7.06 -10.03 29.64
CA GLU A 259 -6.68 -11.05 30.62
C GLU A 259 -6.52 -10.47 32.03
N ALA A 260 -5.89 -9.29 32.14
CA ALA A 260 -5.76 -8.58 33.40
C ALA A 260 -7.12 -8.13 33.98
N SER A 261 -8.09 -7.84 33.13
CA SER A 261 -9.45 -7.47 33.57
C SER A 261 -10.21 -8.70 34.05
N ALA A 262 -10.10 -9.83 33.36
CA ALA A 262 -10.75 -11.11 33.74
C ALA A 262 -10.24 -11.65 35.08
N SER A 263 -8.94 -11.52 35.36
CA SER A 263 -8.33 -11.94 36.63
C SER A 263 -8.73 -11.06 37.85
N LYS A 264 -9.29 -9.89 37.63
CA LYS A 264 -9.81 -9.01 38.70
C LYS A 264 -11.30 -9.24 39.00
N GLU A 265 -12.02 -9.80 38.02
CA GLU A 265 -13.45 -10.14 38.14
C GLU A 265 -13.68 -11.55 38.74
N ALA A 266 -12.63 -12.39 38.77
CA ALA A 266 -12.63 -13.76 39.37
C ALA A 266 -12.16 -13.71 40.83
#